data_976013b3c988917e7472346f437d7947
#
_entry.id   976013b3c988917e7472346f437d7947
#
_cell.length_a   1.000
_cell.length_b   1.000
_cell.length_c   1.000
_cell.angle_alpha   90.00
_cell.angle_beta   90.00
_cell.angle_gamma   90.00
#
_symmetry.space_group_name_H-M   'P 1'
#
loop_
_entity.id
_entity.type
_entity.pdbx_description
1 polymer ?
#
loop_
_entity_poly.entity_id
_entity_poly.type
_entity_poly.pdbx_seq_one_letter_code
_entity_poly.pdbx_strand_id
1 'polypeptide(L)'
;MNVIYDDDQIRKTIDADFPSLKVEKLKLLSGGWSNYTYRINDDLLFKFPKNHPANLCIKREMALLSYLGEHFHILPPVEFVGAVPGDHPWTYFGYRMLPGVFLANFYSPALNRETRSAILKQLAQFLSVLHQAPIEKAIECGLETLSFEGVTVSDLAAIRTMLPGKLPLDQHSWLIDLFCEYLDDVDNFRYAPAVIHGDLRPDHTLFDSDKKKLVRVIDFGGAMIGDPDYDLMYLLDAFGPTFIMELLEHHPHPNPSKLIRKLRFFLVWETVHLILHGLNHQRDDEIRRGLNALETSYHADQLCTKGPT
;
A
#
# COMPACT_ATOMS: atom_id res chain seq x y z
N MET A 1 -20.87 9.66 2.55
CA MET A 1 -21.58 9.09 1.38
C MET A 1 -20.59 9.10 0.22
N ASN A 2 -20.47 8.00 -0.54
CA ASN A 2 -19.59 7.96 -1.71
C ASN A 2 -20.31 8.61 -2.89
N VAL A 3 -19.57 9.43 -3.64
CA VAL A 3 -20.03 9.93 -4.94
C VAL A 3 -19.82 8.84 -5.99
N ILE A 4 -20.76 8.69 -6.89
CA ILE A 4 -20.63 7.83 -8.07
C ILE A 4 -20.51 8.76 -9.27
N TYR A 5 -19.42 8.64 -10.01
CA TYR A 5 -19.23 9.36 -11.26
C TYR A 5 -19.70 8.46 -12.41
N ASP A 6 -20.50 9.02 -13.30
CA ASP A 6 -20.72 8.40 -14.60
C ASP A 6 -19.68 8.86 -15.62
N ASP A 7 -19.54 8.10 -16.71
CA ASP A 7 -18.52 8.36 -17.72
C ASP A 7 -18.69 9.73 -18.39
N ASP A 8 -19.93 10.23 -18.54
CA ASP A 8 -20.23 11.54 -19.13
C ASP A 8 -19.81 12.68 -18.21
N GLN A 9 -20.00 12.53 -16.89
CA GLN A 9 -19.53 13.49 -15.90
C GLN A 9 -18.02 13.59 -15.91
N ILE A 10 -17.32 12.45 -15.95
CA ILE A 10 -15.84 12.39 -16.02
C ILE A 10 -15.35 13.09 -17.29
N ARG A 11 -15.93 12.77 -18.46
CA ARG A 11 -15.56 13.41 -19.73
C ARG A 11 -15.75 14.93 -19.67
N LYS A 12 -16.93 15.39 -19.26
CA LYS A 12 -17.23 16.83 -19.16
C LYS A 12 -16.29 17.55 -18.21
N THR A 13 -15.94 16.92 -17.09
CA THR A 13 -15.01 17.50 -16.10
C THR A 13 -13.62 17.64 -16.70
N ILE A 14 -13.12 16.61 -17.36
CA ILE A 14 -11.79 16.64 -17.99
C ILE A 14 -11.75 17.61 -19.17
N ASP A 15 -12.77 17.61 -20.02
CA ASP A 15 -12.86 18.54 -21.18
C ASP A 15 -12.91 20.00 -20.72
N ALA A 16 -13.56 20.28 -19.58
CA ALA A 16 -13.60 21.63 -19.02
C ALA A 16 -12.25 22.08 -18.45
N ASP A 17 -11.57 21.20 -17.70
CA ASP A 17 -10.29 21.54 -17.07
C ASP A 17 -9.13 21.47 -18.06
N PHE A 18 -9.20 20.59 -19.08
CA PHE A 18 -8.15 20.38 -20.08
C PHE A 18 -8.69 20.38 -21.51
N PRO A 19 -9.08 21.53 -22.07
CA PRO A 19 -9.71 21.61 -23.41
C PRO A 19 -8.84 21.08 -24.57
N SER A 20 -7.54 21.01 -24.37
CA SER A 20 -6.60 20.41 -25.35
C SER A 20 -6.54 18.88 -25.29
N LEU A 21 -7.04 18.27 -24.23
CA LEU A 21 -7.06 16.83 -24.04
C LEU A 21 -8.38 16.24 -24.54
N LYS A 22 -8.41 15.74 -25.77
CA LYS A 22 -9.59 15.02 -26.29
C LYS A 22 -9.71 13.66 -25.63
N VAL A 23 -10.79 13.43 -24.89
CA VAL A 23 -11.10 12.13 -24.27
C VAL A 23 -11.77 11.22 -25.29
N GLU A 24 -10.99 10.48 -26.07
CA GLU A 24 -11.50 9.51 -27.06
C GLU A 24 -11.94 8.21 -26.39
N LYS A 25 -11.10 7.70 -25.48
CA LYS A 25 -11.34 6.47 -24.73
C LYS A 25 -11.35 6.75 -23.23
N LEU A 26 -12.31 6.19 -22.53
CA LEU A 26 -12.42 6.23 -21.08
C LEU A 26 -12.71 4.84 -20.55
N LYS A 27 -11.92 4.36 -19.60
CA LYS A 27 -12.09 3.06 -18.98
C LYS A 27 -11.84 3.12 -17.49
N LEU A 28 -12.83 2.77 -16.68
CA LEU A 28 -12.63 2.53 -15.25
C LEU A 28 -11.73 1.29 -15.08
N LEU A 29 -10.57 1.44 -14.46
CA LEU A 29 -9.63 0.36 -14.17
C LEU A 29 -9.90 -0.28 -12.82
N SER A 30 -10.11 0.54 -11.80
CA SER A 30 -10.39 0.08 -10.45
C SER A 30 -11.28 1.05 -9.71
N GLY A 31 -12.14 0.50 -8.88
CA GLY A 31 -12.86 1.21 -7.84
C GLY A 31 -12.26 0.87 -6.48
N GLY A 32 -10.97 1.20 -6.26
CA GLY A 32 -10.26 0.95 -5.00
C GLY A 32 -10.98 1.52 -3.76
N TRP A 33 -10.38 1.45 -2.59
CA TRP A 33 -11.02 1.91 -1.34
C TRP A 33 -11.38 3.39 -1.36
N SER A 34 -10.43 4.22 -1.76
CA SER A 34 -10.54 5.69 -1.68
C SER A 34 -10.92 6.35 -3.01
N ASN A 35 -10.43 5.81 -4.13
CA ASN A 35 -10.50 6.50 -5.42
C ASN A 35 -11.09 5.61 -6.52
N TYR A 36 -11.65 6.25 -7.54
CA TYR A 36 -11.86 5.67 -8.86
C TYR A 36 -10.65 6.00 -9.72
N THR A 37 -10.04 4.98 -10.34
CA THR A 37 -8.92 5.15 -11.26
C THR A 37 -9.40 4.90 -12.68
N TYR A 38 -9.32 5.93 -13.52
CA TYR A 38 -9.68 5.87 -14.93
C TYR A 38 -8.44 5.88 -15.81
N ARG A 39 -8.47 5.04 -16.85
CA ARG A 39 -7.53 5.13 -17.97
C ARG A 39 -8.17 5.92 -19.09
N ILE A 40 -7.44 6.92 -19.61
CA ILE A 40 -7.87 7.81 -20.67
C ILE A 40 -6.90 7.67 -21.83
N ASN A 41 -7.41 7.51 -23.04
CA ASN A 41 -6.66 7.42 -24.31
C ASN A 41 -5.51 6.39 -24.28
N ASP A 42 -5.65 5.32 -23.51
CA ASP A 42 -4.67 4.23 -23.35
C ASP A 42 -3.34 4.62 -22.66
N ASP A 43 -3.01 5.89 -22.49
CA ASP A 43 -1.71 6.37 -21.98
C ASP A 43 -1.79 7.28 -20.74
N LEU A 44 -2.98 7.65 -20.28
CA LEU A 44 -3.17 8.50 -19.11
C LEU A 44 -3.93 7.78 -18.00
N LEU A 45 -3.55 8.04 -16.76
CA LEU A 45 -4.28 7.62 -15.56
C LEU A 45 -4.77 8.84 -14.80
N PHE A 46 -6.04 8.79 -14.38
CA PHE A 46 -6.67 9.82 -13.56
C PHE A 46 -7.29 9.19 -12.32
N LYS A 47 -7.06 9.79 -11.15
CA LYS A 47 -7.62 9.39 -9.85
C LYS A 47 -8.68 10.39 -9.42
N PHE A 48 -9.91 9.92 -9.20
CA PHE A 48 -11.04 10.72 -8.70
C PHE A 48 -11.44 10.25 -7.31
N PRO A 49 -11.57 11.14 -6.30
CA PRO A 49 -11.90 10.74 -4.93
C PRO A 49 -13.36 10.30 -4.82
N LYS A 50 -13.62 9.28 -4.01
CA LYS A 50 -14.99 8.77 -3.74
C LYS A 50 -15.76 9.58 -2.71
N ASN A 51 -15.04 10.25 -1.80
CA ASN A 51 -15.62 10.97 -0.66
C ASN A 51 -14.63 12.02 -0.14
N HIS A 52 -15.05 12.77 0.89
CA HIS A 52 -14.20 13.81 1.46
C HIS A 52 -12.87 13.30 2.06
N PRO A 53 -12.81 12.22 2.85
CA PRO A 53 -11.53 11.65 3.27
C PRO A 53 -10.61 11.27 2.10
N ALA A 54 -11.15 10.66 1.05
CA ALA A 54 -10.39 10.32 -0.15
C ALA A 54 -9.84 11.56 -0.88
N ASN A 55 -10.58 12.67 -0.89
CA ASN A 55 -10.10 13.93 -1.43
C ASN A 55 -8.90 14.50 -0.64
N LEU A 56 -8.90 14.33 0.69
CA LEU A 56 -7.74 14.70 1.51
C LEU A 56 -6.54 13.80 1.20
N CYS A 57 -6.76 12.49 1.03
CA CYS A 57 -5.69 11.56 0.63
C CYS A 57 -5.10 11.94 -0.74
N ILE A 58 -5.91 12.29 -1.74
CA ILE A 58 -5.43 12.76 -3.05
C ILE A 58 -4.55 14.00 -2.90
N LYS A 59 -4.96 14.98 -2.11
CA LYS A 59 -4.16 16.20 -1.89
C LYS A 59 -2.82 15.92 -1.24
N ARG A 60 -2.78 15.02 -0.25
CA ARG A 60 -1.55 14.54 0.40
C ARG A 60 -0.65 13.80 -0.59
N GLU A 61 -1.22 12.86 -1.36
CA GLU A 61 -0.50 12.11 -2.39
C GLU A 61 0.14 13.06 -3.40
N MET A 62 -0.60 14.03 -3.92
CA MET A 62 -0.10 15.02 -4.86
C MET A 62 1.05 15.87 -4.28
N ALA A 63 0.89 16.36 -3.06
CA ALA A 63 1.91 17.17 -2.39
C ALA A 63 3.18 16.36 -2.17
N LEU A 64 3.05 15.11 -1.70
CA LEU A 64 4.17 14.21 -1.49
C LEU A 64 4.88 13.85 -2.81
N LEU A 65 4.12 13.51 -3.86
CA LEU A 65 4.68 13.19 -5.18
C LEU A 65 5.41 14.40 -5.78
N SER A 66 4.88 15.60 -5.62
CA SER A 66 5.55 16.82 -6.08
C SER A 66 6.85 17.06 -5.35
N TYR A 67 6.88 16.90 -4.02
CA TYR A 67 8.09 17.05 -3.22
C TYR A 67 9.13 15.96 -3.53
N LEU A 68 8.73 14.68 -3.49
CA LEU A 68 9.65 13.57 -3.74
C LEU A 68 10.09 13.49 -5.20
N GLY A 69 9.26 13.93 -6.15
CA GLY A 69 9.56 13.89 -7.59
C GLY A 69 10.78 14.72 -7.99
N GLU A 70 11.16 15.72 -7.19
CA GLU A 70 12.41 16.46 -7.36
C GLU A 70 13.65 15.56 -7.13
N HIS A 71 13.49 14.49 -6.37
CA HIS A 71 14.56 13.57 -5.98
C HIS A 71 14.44 12.19 -6.64
N PHE A 72 13.23 11.82 -7.11
CA PHE A 72 12.91 10.51 -7.66
C PHE A 72 12.27 10.58 -9.04
N HIS A 73 13.01 10.23 -10.07
CA HIS A 73 12.44 10.10 -11.43
C HIS A 73 11.51 8.89 -11.63
N ILE A 74 11.44 7.98 -10.65
CA ILE A 74 10.57 6.79 -10.70
C ILE A 74 9.20 7.01 -10.07
N LEU A 75 8.90 8.23 -9.60
CA LEU A 75 7.56 8.59 -9.13
C LEU A 75 6.72 9.13 -10.28
N PRO A 76 5.39 8.92 -10.26
CA PRO A 76 4.51 9.53 -11.25
C PRO A 76 4.53 11.06 -11.07
N PRO A 77 4.86 11.81 -12.13
CA PRO A 77 4.70 13.27 -12.05
C PRO A 77 3.22 13.62 -11.98
N VAL A 78 2.86 14.64 -11.20
CA VAL A 78 1.52 15.19 -11.20
C VAL A 78 1.39 16.11 -12.42
N GLU A 79 0.86 15.58 -13.54
CA GLU A 79 0.80 16.32 -14.81
C GLU A 79 -0.51 17.09 -14.99
N PHE A 80 -1.60 16.52 -14.49
CA PHE A 80 -2.95 17.06 -14.62
C PHE A 80 -3.55 17.24 -13.24
N VAL A 81 -4.04 18.43 -12.94
CA VAL A 81 -4.75 18.72 -11.69
C VAL A 81 -6.02 19.46 -12.02
N GLY A 82 -7.15 18.94 -11.59
CA GLY A 82 -8.44 19.52 -11.80
C GLY A 82 -9.35 19.40 -10.60
N ALA A 83 -10.56 19.91 -10.73
CA ALA A 83 -11.55 19.86 -9.66
C ALA A 83 -12.92 19.43 -10.20
N VAL A 84 -13.50 18.41 -9.55
CA VAL A 84 -14.88 18.01 -9.82
C VAL A 84 -15.81 19.14 -9.35
N PRO A 85 -16.67 19.69 -10.23
CA PRO A 85 -17.59 20.75 -9.86
C PRO A 85 -18.56 20.34 -8.76
N GLY A 86 -18.91 21.28 -7.86
CA GLY A 86 -19.88 21.09 -6.79
C GLY A 86 -19.75 22.19 -5.74
N ASP A 87 -20.61 22.19 -4.72
CA ASP A 87 -20.56 23.16 -3.60
C ASP A 87 -19.21 23.09 -2.85
N HIS A 88 -18.58 21.93 -2.85
CA HIS A 88 -17.22 21.69 -2.36
C HIS A 88 -16.45 20.93 -3.43
N PRO A 89 -15.66 21.63 -4.29
CA PRO A 89 -14.96 20.98 -5.38
C PRO A 89 -13.92 19.99 -4.85
N TRP A 90 -13.95 18.79 -5.41
CA TRP A 90 -12.99 17.73 -5.06
C TRP A 90 -11.87 17.68 -6.06
N THR A 91 -10.66 17.68 -5.56
CA THR A 91 -9.45 17.61 -6.37
C THR A 91 -9.32 16.21 -6.98
N TYR A 92 -9.01 16.16 -8.27
CA TYR A 92 -8.53 14.95 -8.93
C TYR A 92 -7.20 15.25 -9.62
N PHE A 93 -6.43 14.21 -9.88
CA PHE A 93 -5.18 14.38 -10.62
C PHE A 93 -4.93 13.23 -11.58
N GLY A 94 -4.06 13.48 -12.54
CA GLY A 94 -3.66 12.50 -13.51
C GLY A 94 -2.20 12.62 -13.91
N TYR A 95 -1.70 11.55 -14.49
CA TYR A 95 -0.34 11.44 -14.99
C TYR A 95 -0.27 10.47 -16.17
N ARG A 96 0.82 10.59 -16.94
CA ARG A 96 1.10 9.72 -18.07
C ARG A 96 1.60 8.36 -17.59
N MET A 97 1.00 7.31 -18.15
CA MET A 97 1.47 5.94 -17.93
C MET A 97 2.85 5.75 -18.55
N LEU A 98 3.75 5.10 -17.83
CA LEU A 98 5.00 4.63 -18.40
C LEU A 98 4.88 3.16 -18.83
N PRO A 99 5.56 2.77 -19.92
CA PRO A 99 5.65 1.37 -20.28
C PRO A 99 6.44 0.59 -19.23
N GLY A 100 6.01 -0.62 -18.95
CA GLY A 100 6.63 -1.51 -17.97
C GLY A 100 5.71 -2.66 -17.62
N VAL A 101 6.25 -3.64 -16.93
CA VAL A 101 5.52 -4.79 -16.41
C VAL A 101 5.48 -4.66 -14.90
N PHE A 102 4.33 -4.91 -14.29
CA PHE A 102 4.24 -4.97 -12.83
C PHE A 102 5.19 -6.03 -12.28
N LEU A 103 5.90 -5.69 -11.23
CA LEU A 103 6.84 -6.61 -10.58
C LEU A 103 6.16 -7.91 -10.15
N ALA A 104 4.89 -7.85 -9.76
CA ALA A 104 4.05 -9.01 -9.46
C ALA A 104 3.98 -10.03 -10.60
N ASN A 105 4.00 -9.56 -11.86
CA ASN A 105 3.91 -10.41 -13.05
C ASN A 105 5.28 -10.77 -13.63
N PHE A 106 6.32 -10.06 -13.23
CA PHE A 106 7.66 -10.21 -13.80
C PHE A 106 8.61 -11.01 -12.91
N TYR A 107 8.58 -10.76 -11.59
CA TYR A 107 9.51 -11.42 -10.67
C TYR A 107 9.20 -12.91 -10.53
N SER A 108 10.24 -13.72 -10.71
CA SER A 108 10.22 -15.16 -10.49
C SER A 108 11.55 -15.60 -9.91
N PRO A 109 11.57 -16.61 -9.01
CA PRO A 109 12.82 -17.22 -8.54
C PRO A 109 13.71 -17.78 -9.66
N ALA A 110 13.13 -18.06 -10.85
CA ALA A 110 13.85 -18.53 -12.04
C ALA A 110 14.58 -17.40 -12.80
N LEU A 111 14.36 -16.12 -12.46
CA LEU A 111 15.12 -15.02 -13.06
C LEU A 111 16.62 -15.19 -12.84
N ASN A 112 17.39 -14.83 -13.85
CA ASN A 112 18.85 -14.87 -13.73
C ASN A 112 19.33 -13.91 -12.62
N ARG A 113 20.49 -14.23 -12.04
CA ARG A 113 21.05 -13.53 -10.89
C ARG A 113 21.23 -12.02 -11.15
N GLU A 114 21.62 -11.65 -12.36
CA GLU A 114 21.86 -10.24 -12.72
C GLU A 114 20.58 -9.41 -12.66
N THR A 115 19.49 -9.90 -13.27
CA THR A 115 18.19 -9.22 -13.26
C THR A 115 17.61 -9.16 -11.86
N ARG A 116 17.71 -10.26 -11.08
CA ARG A 116 17.29 -10.28 -9.67
C ARG A 116 18.04 -9.24 -8.85
N SER A 117 19.37 -9.22 -8.94
CA SER A 117 20.19 -8.23 -8.23
C SER A 117 19.87 -6.79 -8.64
N ALA A 118 19.57 -6.55 -9.92
CA ALA A 118 19.17 -5.22 -10.40
C ALA A 118 17.84 -4.76 -9.77
N ILE A 119 16.85 -5.65 -9.65
CA ILE A 119 15.57 -5.36 -8.99
C ILE A 119 15.80 -5.02 -7.52
N LEU A 120 16.51 -5.89 -6.79
CA LEU A 120 16.76 -5.76 -5.36
C LEU A 120 17.50 -4.47 -5.02
N LYS A 121 18.56 -4.14 -5.77
CA LYS A 121 19.33 -2.90 -5.58
C LYS A 121 18.47 -1.65 -5.79
N GLN A 122 17.63 -1.63 -6.81
CA GLN A 122 16.80 -0.46 -7.11
C GLN A 122 15.65 -0.31 -6.12
N LEU A 123 15.04 -1.42 -5.65
CA LEU A 123 14.07 -1.38 -4.56
C LEU A 123 14.71 -0.91 -3.25
N ALA A 124 15.90 -1.43 -2.91
CA ALA A 124 16.65 -0.99 -1.73
C ALA A 124 16.98 0.50 -1.78
N GLN A 125 17.41 0.99 -2.95
CA GLN A 125 17.68 2.42 -3.17
C GLN A 125 16.40 3.26 -3.01
N PHE A 126 15.29 2.80 -3.58
CA PHE A 126 14.00 3.47 -3.43
C PHE A 126 13.59 3.58 -1.96
N LEU A 127 13.59 2.45 -1.24
CA LEU A 127 13.28 2.40 0.20
C LEU A 127 14.20 3.32 1.00
N SER A 128 15.51 3.25 0.74
CA SER A 128 16.47 4.07 1.48
C SER A 128 16.24 5.57 1.33
N VAL A 129 15.91 6.03 0.11
CA VAL A 129 15.67 7.47 -0.12
C VAL A 129 14.28 7.87 0.41
N LEU A 130 13.25 7.02 0.27
CA LEU A 130 11.93 7.28 0.83
C LEU A 130 11.98 7.39 2.36
N HIS A 131 12.60 6.41 3.01
CA HIS A 131 12.67 6.36 4.47
C HIS A 131 13.61 7.43 5.07
N GLN A 132 14.50 8.02 4.27
CA GLN A 132 15.35 9.15 4.66
C GLN A 132 14.75 10.52 4.32
N ALA A 133 13.58 10.56 3.70
CA ALA A 133 12.91 11.82 3.40
C ALA A 133 12.64 12.60 4.71
N PRO A 134 12.90 13.91 4.74
CA PRO A 134 12.68 14.74 5.93
C PRO A 134 11.23 14.69 6.41
N ILE A 135 11.03 14.28 7.66
CA ILE A 135 9.70 14.13 8.28
C ILE A 135 8.95 15.46 8.29
N GLU A 136 9.66 16.57 8.54
CA GLU A 136 9.07 17.91 8.55
C GLU A 136 8.43 18.24 7.21
N LYS A 137 9.07 17.85 6.10
CA LYS A 137 8.53 18.04 4.75
C LYS A 137 7.33 17.14 4.48
N ALA A 138 7.34 15.92 4.97
CA ALA A 138 6.20 15.02 4.89
C ALA A 138 4.98 15.57 5.66
N ILE A 139 5.20 16.14 6.84
CA ILE A 139 4.16 16.83 7.62
C ILE A 139 3.62 18.05 6.85
N GLU A 140 4.49 18.86 6.22
CA GLU A 140 4.07 19.97 5.36
C GLU A 140 3.20 19.49 4.17
N CYS A 141 3.46 18.30 3.64
CA CYS A 141 2.61 17.64 2.64
C CYS A 141 1.29 17.10 3.21
N GLY A 142 1.09 17.16 4.53
CA GLY A 142 -0.11 16.72 5.21
C GLY A 142 -0.09 15.26 5.64
N LEU A 143 1.07 14.58 5.63
CA LEU A 143 1.18 13.22 6.16
C LEU A 143 1.02 13.22 7.68
N GLU A 144 0.36 12.20 8.17
CA GLU A 144 0.16 11.97 9.60
C GLU A 144 1.16 10.94 10.12
N THR A 145 1.54 11.08 11.39
CA THR A 145 2.35 10.07 12.09
C THR A 145 1.41 9.03 12.68
N LEU A 146 1.59 7.77 12.29
CA LEU A 146 0.84 6.65 12.85
C LEU A 146 1.58 6.04 14.03
N SER A 147 0.90 5.96 15.18
CA SER A 147 1.38 5.16 16.30
C SER A 147 1.01 3.69 16.07
N PHE A 148 1.96 2.89 15.61
CA PHE A 148 1.73 1.45 15.38
C PHE A 148 1.32 0.74 16.67
N GLU A 149 1.95 1.08 17.81
CA GLU A 149 1.55 0.57 19.13
C GLU A 149 0.10 0.94 19.47
N GLY A 150 -0.26 2.23 19.35
CA GLY A 150 -1.60 2.71 19.68
C GLY A 150 -2.70 2.07 18.83
N VAL A 151 -2.45 1.90 17.51
CA VAL A 151 -3.40 1.23 16.62
C VAL A 151 -3.50 -0.26 16.96
N THR A 152 -2.38 -0.95 17.21
CA THR A 152 -2.38 -2.38 17.58
C THR A 152 -3.17 -2.62 18.88
N VAL A 153 -3.04 -1.73 19.89
CA VAL A 153 -3.83 -1.79 21.12
C VAL A 153 -5.33 -1.61 20.85
N SER A 154 -5.68 -0.64 19.99
CA SER A 154 -7.06 -0.40 19.58
C SER A 154 -7.67 -1.60 18.86
N ASP A 155 -6.90 -2.21 17.95
CA ASP A 155 -7.35 -3.36 17.17
C ASP A 155 -7.50 -4.61 18.03
N LEU A 156 -6.61 -4.83 19.01
CA LEU A 156 -6.78 -5.91 19.98
C LEU A 156 -8.10 -5.77 20.76
N ALA A 157 -8.46 -4.54 21.16
CA ALA A 157 -9.75 -4.28 21.80
C ALA A 157 -10.93 -4.56 20.85
N ALA A 158 -10.81 -4.18 19.58
CA ALA A 158 -11.81 -4.49 18.55
C ALA A 158 -11.92 -5.99 18.27
N ILE A 159 -10.81 -6.72 18.18
CA ILE A 159 -10.79 -8.19 18.04
C ILE A 159 -11.60 -8.84 19.18
N ARG A 160 -11.34 -8.43 20.43
CA ARG A 160 -12.02 -8.96 21.62
C ARG A 160 -13.51 -8.68 21.65
N THR A 161 -13.97 -7.60 21.05
CA THR A 161 -15.37 -7.15 21.12
C THR A 161 -16.20 -7.42 19.87
N MET A 162 -15.59 -7.38 18.68
CA MET A 162 -16.30 -7.45 17.39
C MET A 162 -16.19 -8.81 16.70
N LEU A 163 -15.17 -9.63 17.01
CA LEU A 163 -14.93 -10.93 16.35
C LEU A 163 -15.48 -12.17 17.09
N PRO A 164 -15.96 -12.11 18.38
CA PRO A 164 -16.58 -13.29 18.99
C PRO A 164 -17.72 -13.83 18.13
N GLY A 165 -17.72 -15.17 17.90
CA GLY A 165 -18.73 -15.85 17.08
C GLY A 165 -18.59 -15.68 15.57
N LYS A 166 -17.62 -14.88 15.08
CA LYS A 166 -17.30 -14.75 13.66
C LYS A 166 -16.12 -15.64 13.24
N LEU A 167 -15.31 -16.07 14.21
CA LEU A 167 -14.20 -17.00 14.06
C LEU A 167 -14.43 -18.25 14.92
N PRO A 168 -13.90 -19.41 14.53
CA PRO A 168 -13.71 -20.54 15.45
C PRO A 168 -12.97 -20.12 16.71
N LEU A 169 -13.27 -20.74 17.84
CA LEU A 169 -12.75 -20.32 19.15
C LEU A 169 -11.22 -20.40 19.22
N ASP A 170 -10.63 -21.42 18.62
CA ASP A 170 -9.17 -21.63 18.55
C ASP A 170 -8.48 -20.55 17.71
N GLN A 171 -9.07 -20.17 16.57
CA GLN A 171 -8.56 -19.07 15.73
C GLN A 171 -8.68 -17.72 16.43
N HIS A 172 -9.79 -17.49 17.14
CA HIS A 172 -9.98 -16.24 17.90
C HIS A 172 -8.96 -16.13 19.05
N SER A 173 -8.73 -17.23 19.78
CA SER A 173 -7.73 -17.27 20.85
C SER A 173 -6.31 -17.06 20.30
N TRP A 174 -5.96 -17.75 19.22
CA TRP A 174 -4.68 -17.57 18.55
C TRP A 174 -4.45 -16.11 18.12
N LEU A 175 -5.48 -15.46 17.57
CA LEU A 175 -5.36 -14.08 17.12
C LEU A 175 -5.11 -13.13 18.30
N ILE A 176 -5.80 -13.33 19.42
CA ILE A 176 -5.57 -12.55 20.65
C ILE A 176 -4.15 -12.75 21.16
N ASP A 177 -3.69 -14.01 21.24
CA ASP A 177 -2.35 -14.34 21.71
C ASP A 177 -1.27 -13.70 20.81
N LEU A 178 -1.44 -13.78 19.48
CA LEU A 178 -0.54 -13.17 18.50
C LEU A 178 -0.40 -11.65 18.73
N PHE A 179 -1.52 -10.95 18.97
CA PHE A 179 -1.51 -9.51 19.22
C PHE A 179 -0.91 -9.17 20.60
N CYS A 180 -1.19 -9.97 21.63
CA CYS A 180 -0.58 -9.80 22.94
C CYS A 180 0.94 -10.01 22.89
N GLU A 181 1.42 -11.09 22.26
CA GLU A 181 2.86 -11.36 22.08
C GLU A 181 3.57 -10.24 21.32
N TYR A 182 2.92 -9.67 20.29
CA TYR A 182 3.48 -8.55 19.54
C TYR A 182 3.59 -7.29 20.39
N LEU A 183 2.57 -7.01 21.22
CA LEU A 183 2.53 -5.84 22.12
C LEU A 183 3.52 -5.97 23.30
N ASP A 184 3.71 -7.18 23.81
CA ASP A 184 4.62 -7.45 24.94
C ASP A 184 6.10 -7.29 24.55
N ASP A 185 6.44 -7.44 23.26
CA ASP A 185 7.81 -7.23 22.75
C ASP A 185 8.02 -5.74 22.41
N VAL A 186 8.46 -4.97 23.38
CA VAL A 186 8.71 -3.51 23.27
C VAL A 186 9.68 -3.15 22.14
N ASP A 187 10.53 -4.10 21.70
CA ASP A 187 11.43 -3.84 20.57
C ASP A 187 10.70 -3.72 19.23
N ASN A 188 9.47 -4.23 19.12
CA ASN A 188 8.64 -4.04 17.92
C ASN A 188 8.32 -2.56 17.66
N PHE A 189 8.40 -1.72 18.69
CA PHE A 189 8.10 -0.29 18.62
C PHE A 189 9.36 0.59 18.74
N ARG A 190 10.56 -0.03 18.80
CA ARG A 190 11.85 0.68 18.81
C ARG A 190 12.38 0.88 17.39
N TYR A 191 11.78 1.78 16.65
CA TYR A 191 12.20 2.18 15.31
C TYR A 191 12.32 3.71 15.24
N ALA A 192 13.13 4.20 14.32
CA ALA A 192 13.09 5.60 13.94
C ALA A 192 11.93 5.78 12.95
N PRO A 193 10.92 6.61 13.26
CA PRO A 193 9.85 6.89 12.31
C PRO A 193 10.40 7.39 10.98
N ALA A 194 9.81 6.95 9.88
CA ALA A 194 10.21 7.31 8.54
C ALA A 194 8.99 7.63 7.68
N VAL A 195 9.19 8.32 6.57
CA VAL A 195 8.18 8.40 5.51
C VAL A 195 8.10 7.04 4.85
N ILE A 196 6.92 6.42 4.89
CA ILE A 196 6.67 5.11 4.29
C ILE A 196 5.64 5.23 3.18
N HIS A 197 5.71 4.29 2.22
CA HIS A 197 4.71 4.17 1.15
C HIS A 197 3.36 3.70 1.71
N GLY A 198 3.39 2.81 2.69
CA GLY A 198 2.23 2.26 3.38
C GLY A 198 1.42 1.23 2.60
N ASP A 199 1.67 1.09 1.29
CA ASP A 199 1.05 0.08 0.41
C ASP A 199 2.02 -0.33 -0.71
N LEU A 200 3.28 -0.65 -0.35
CA LEU A 200 4.31 -1.02 -1.33
C LEU A 200 4.13 -2.46 -1.82
N ARG A 201 3.21 -2.60 -2.75
CA ARG A 201 2.87 -3.90 -3.36
C ARG A 201 3.65 -4.11 -4.65
N PRO A 202 3.89 -5.37 -5.04
CA PRO A 202 4.52 -5.68 -6.34
C PRO A 202 3.71 -5.21 -7.55
N ASP A 203 2.39 -5.06 -7.44
CA ASP A 203 1.51 -4.49 -8.47
C ASP A 203 1.45 -2.95 -8.44
N HIS A 204 2.12 -2.30 -7.47
CA HIS A 204 2.39 -0.86 -7.46
C HIS A 204 3.80 -0.52 -7.95
N THR A 205 4.55 -1.51 -8.41
CA THR A 205 5.95 -1.37 -8.83
C THR A 205 6.10 -1.85 -10.28
N LEU A 206 6.50 -0.96 -11.19
CA LEU A 206 6.69 -1.26 -12.61
C LEU A 206 8.18 -1.40 -12.93
N PHE A 207 8.51 -2.41 -13.71
CA PHE A 207 9.85 -2.76 -14.15
C PHE A 207 9.95 -2.85 -15.67
N ASP A 208 10.99 -2.26 -16.24
CA ASP A 208 11.36 -2.39 -17.67
C ASP A 208 12.34 -3.56 -17.77
N SER A 209 11.88 -4.68 -18.35
CA SER A 209 12.67 -5.90 -18.50
C SER A 209 13.89 -5.72 -19.41
N ASP A 210 13.75 -4.91 -20.46
CA ASP A 210 14.79 -4.72 -21.47
C ASP A 210 15.92 -3.87 -20.92
N LYS A 211 15.56 -2.82 -20.18
CA LYS A 211 16.52 -1.92 -19.53
C LYS A 211 16.97 -2.38 -18.15
N LYS A 212 16.38 -3.47 -17.61
CA LYS A 212 16.60 -3.95 -16.24
C LYS A 212 16.45 -2.84 -15.20
N LYS A 213 15.41 -2.03 -15.36
CA LYS A 213 15.24 -0.80 -14.58
C LYS A 213 13.86 -0.72 -13.93
N LEU A 214 13.84 -0.32 -12.65
CA LEU A 214 12.63 0.13 -11.98
C LEU A 214 12.16 1.42 -12.66
N VAL A 215 10.95 1.40 -13.20
CA VAL A 215 10.43 2.51 -14.03
C VAL A 215 9.53 3.41 -13.22
N ARG A 216 8.69 2.81 -12.36
CA ARG A 216 7.69 3.55 -11.61
C ARG A 216 7.31 2.83 -10.32
N VAL A 217 7.13 3.59 -9.25
CA VAL A 217 6.38 3.20 -8.05
C VAL A 217 5.16 4.12 -7.98
N ILE A 218 3.97 3.54 -7.82
CA ILE A 218 2.68 4.24 -7.89
C ILE A 218 1.86 4.01 -6.63
N ASP A 219 0.80 4.79 -6.47
CA ASP A 219 -0.21 4.66 -5.42
C ASP A 219 0.29 5.00 -4.00
N PHE A 220 0.71 6.26 -3.82
CA PHE A 220 1.11 6.83 -2.54
C PHE A 220 -0.07 7.26 -1.66
N GLY A 221 -1.29 6.83 -1.98
CA GLY A 221 -2.49 7.15 -1.19
C GLY A 221 -2.46 6.62 0.24
N GLY A 222 -1.64 5.59 0.53
CA GLY A 222 -1.40 5.03 1.85
C GLY A 222 -0.19 5.62 2.59
N ALA A 223 0.52 6.58 1.98
CA ALA A 223 1.75 7.12 2.56
C ALA A 223 1.51 7.82 3.89
N MET A 224 2.40 7.57 4.85
CA MET A 224 2.35 8.10 6.21
C MET A 224 3.74 8.20 6.82
N ILE A 225 3.83 8.71 8.03
CA ILE A 225 5.05 8.63 8.85
C ILE A 225 4.86 7.49 9.84
N GLY A 226 5.72 6.49 9.79
CA GLY A 226 5.55 5.28 10.59
C GLY A 226 6.78 4.38 10.65
N ASP A 227 6.54 3.11 10.86
CA ASP A 227 7.55 2.07 10.94
C ASP A 227 8.04 1.67 9.53
N PRO A 228 9.32 1.90 9.19
CA PRO A 228 9.85 1.60 7.85
C PRO A 228 9.75 0.12 7.47
N ASP A 229 9.71 -0.80 8.43
CA ASP A 229 9.55 -2.22 8.15
C ASP A 229 8.23 -2.54 7.46
N TYR A 230 7.20 -1.71 7.69
CA TYR A 230 5.87 -1.92 7.13
C TYR A 230 5.86 -1.99 5.60
N ASP A 231 6.71 -1.24 4.91
CA ASP A 231 6.83 -1.27 3.45
C ASP A 231 7.34 -2.61 2.90
N LEU A 232 7.88 -3.50 3.75
CA LEU A 232 8.40 -4.80 3.32
C LEU A 232 7.39 -5.93 3.39
N MET A 233 6.23 -5.74 4.05
CA MET A 233 5.30 -6.83 4.31
C MET A 233 4.70 -7.43 3.04
N TYR A 234 4.25 -6.62 2.08
CA TYR A 234 3.68 -7.10 0.84
C TYR A 234 4.72 -7.71 -0.11
N LEU A 235 5.98 -7.30 0.01
CA LEU A 235 7.10 -7.95 -0.69
C LEU A 235 7.38 -9.34 -0.09
N LEU A 236 7.26 -9.49 1.24
CA LEU A 236 7.34 -10.80 1.90
C LEU A 236 6.20 -11.71 1.45
N ASP A 237 4.97 -11.21 1.44
CA ASP A 237 3.78 -11.97 1.03
C ASP A 237 3.92 -12.51 -0.41
N ALA A 238 4.32 -11.64 -1.33
CA ALA A 238 4.40 -11.99 -2.74
C ALA A 238 5.61 -12.86 -3.12
N PHE A 239 6.77 -12.63 -2.50
CA PHE A 239 8.03 -13.20 -2.95
C PHE A 239 8.72 -14.10 -1.92
N GLY A 240 8.20 -14.13 -0.71
CA GLY A 240 8.68 -14.97 0.37
C GLY A 240 9.94 -14.45 1.08
N PRO A 241 10.37 -15.17 2.14
CA PRO A 241 11.45 -14.73 3.02
C PRO A 241 12.81 -14.68 2.33
N THR A 242 13.07 -15.52 1.33
CA THR A 242 14.34 -15.49 0.57
C THR A 242 14.53 -14.17 -0.15
N PHE A 243 13.46 -13.63 -0.76
CA PHE A 243 13.50 -12.31 -1.40
C PHE A 243 13.86 -11.21 -0.40
N ILE A 244 13.22 -11.22 0.77
CA ILE A 244 13.51 -10.24 1.83
C ILE A 244 14.97 -10.36 2.26
N MET A 245 15.48 -11.56 2.50
CA MET A 245 16.89 -11.74 2.90
C MET A 245 17.87 -11.25 1.83
N GLU A 246 17.59 -11.50 0.54
CA GLU A 246 18.39 -10.96 -0.57
C GLU A 246 18.27 -9.42 -0.66
N LEU A 247 17.09 -8.84 -0.39
CA LEU A 247 16.89 -7.38 -0.35
C LEU A 247 17.73 -6.74 0.76
N LEU A 248 17.82 -7.39 1.92
CA LEU A 248 18.58 -6.89 3.07
C LEU A 248 20.10 -6.87 2.84
N GLU A 249 20.63 -7.56 1.82
CA GLU A 249 22.03 -7.39 1.39
C GLU A 249 22.29 -5.96 0.85
N HIS A 250 21.25 -5.27 0.41
CA HIS A 250 21.30 -3.92 -0.16
C HIS A 250 20.57 -2.86 0.69
N HIS A 251 19.74 -3.29 1.63
CA HIS A 251 18.99 -2.46 2.59
C HIS A 251 19.12 -3.08 3.97
N PRO A 252 20.28 -2.93 4.66
CA PRO A 252 20.59 -3.66 5.89
C PRO A 252 19.59 -3.40 7.01
N HIS A 253 19.17 -4.47 7.68
CA HIS A 253 18.35 -4.41 8.88
C HIS A 253 19.10 -5.02 10.08
N PRO A 254 19.03 -4.42 11.29
CA PRO A 254 19.80 -4.88 12.46
C PRO A 254 19.45 -6.29 12.93
N ASN A 255 18.20 -6.73 12.72
CA ASN A 255 17.74 -8.06 13.13
C ASN A 255 16.82 -8.69 12.07
N PRO A 256 17.39 -9.36 11.03
CA PRO A 256 16.60 -9.95 9.94
C PRO A 256 15.59 -11.01 10.40
N SER A 257 15.94 -11.82 11.41
CA SER A 257 15.04 -12.88 11.89
C SER A 257 13.82 -12.31 12.62
N LYS A 258 14.03 -11.24 13.39
CA LYS A 258 12.94 -10.51 14.05
C LYS A 258 12.08 -9.79 13.03
N LEU A 259 12.70 -9.20 12.00
CA LEU A 259 11.99 -8.55 10.91
C LEU A 259 10.99 -9.50 10.24
N ILE A 260 11.39 -10.69 9.83
CA ILE A 260 10.47 -11.65 9.17
C ILE A 260 9.24 -11.97 10.05
N ARG A 261 9.41 -12.10 11.37
CA ARG A 261 8.27 -12.30 12.30
C ARG A 261 7.37 -11.06 12.35
N LYS A 262 7.95 -9.87 12.42
CA LYS A 262 7.24 -8.60 12.42
C LYS A 262 6.44 -8.40 11.14
N LEU A 263 7.01 -8.70 9.97
CA LEU A 263 6.32 -8.60 8.69
C LEU A 263 5.13 -9.59 8.60
N ARG A 264 5.28 -10.79 9.13
CA ARG A 264 4.17 -11.77 9.21
C ARG A 264 3.04 -11.26 10.11
N PHE A 265 3.38 -10.62 11.23
CA PHE A 265 2.39 -9.97 12.07
C PHE A 265 1.66 -8.85 11.29
N PHE A 266 2.37 -8.00 10.56
CA PHE A 266 1.75 -6.95 9.76
C PHE A 266 0.76 -7.49 8.72
N LEU A 267 1.05 -8.62 8.07
CA LEU A 267 0.12 -9.26 7.13
C LEU A 267 -1.17 -9.74 7.82
N VAL A 268 -1.07 -10.31 9.03
CA VAL A 268 -2.26 -10.65 9.83
C VAL A 268 -2.99 -9.39 10.27
N TRP A 269 -2.26 -8.37 10.69
CA TRP A 269 -2.81 -7.08 11.09
C TRP A 269 -3.61 -6.40 9.98
N GLU A 270 -3.09 -6.35 8.76
CA GLU A 270 -3.81 -5.86 7.58
C GLU A 270 -5.08 -6.69 7.29
N THR A 271 -5.02 -7.99 7.50
CA THR A 271 -6.20 -8.86 7.39
C THR A 271 -7.27 -8.51 8.42
N VAL A 272 -6.86 -8.18 9.64
CA VAL A 272 -7.78 -7.69 10.69
C VAL A 272 -8.38 -6.35 10.30
N HIS A 273 -7.59 -5.42 9.78
CA HIS A 273 -8.08 -4.12 9.27
C HIS A 273 -9.16 -4.31 8.19
N LEU A 274 -8.97 -5.23 7.25
CA LEU A 274 -9.96 -5.55 6.22
C LEU A 274 -11.28 -6.05 6.85
N ILE A 275 -11.21 -6.94 7.86
CA ILE A 275 -12.40 -7.45 8.55
C ILE A 275 -13.11 -6.32 9.31
N LEU A 276 -12.36 -5.53 10.09
CA LEU A 276 -12.91 -4.45 10.89
C LEU A 276 -13.53 -3.36 10.02
N HIS A 277 -12.89 -3.02 8.90
CA HIS A 277 -13.45 -2.09 7.92
C HIS A 277 -14.76 -2.63 7.34
N GLY A 278 -14.78 -3.90 6.93
CA GLY A 278 -15.98 -4.55 6.43
C GLY A 278 -17.13 -4.53 7.45
N LEU A 279 -16.85 -4.80 8.72
CA LEU A 279 -17.83 -4.76 9.81
C LEU A 279 -18.39 -3.35 10.02
N ASN A 280 -17.52 -2.33 10.06
CA ASN A 280 -17.90 -0.94 10.28
C ASN A 280 -18.70 -0.34 9.11
N HIS A 281 -18.50 -0.85 7.89
CA HIS A 281 -19.13 -0.33 6.68
C HIS A 281 -20.16 -1.29 6.05
N GLN A 282 -20.47 -2.41 6.73
CA GLN A 282 -21.43 -3.42 6.28
C GLN A 282 -21.08 -3.99 4.89
N ARG A 283 -19.79 -4.37 4.72
CA ARG A 283 -19.24 -4.90 3.46
C ARG A 283 -18.92 -6.38 3.59
N ASP A 284 -19.91 -7.21 3.32
CA ASP A 284 -19.80 -8.67 3.50
C ASP A 284 -18.68 -9.32 2.67
N ASP A 285 -18.36 -8.75 1.51
CA ASP A 285 -17.27 -9.22 0.66
C ASP A 285 -15.90 -9.03 1.32
N GLU A 286 -15.67 -7.91 2.01
CA GLU A 286 -14.44 -7.64 2.75
C GLU A 286 -14.33 -8.54 3.97
N ILE A 287 -15.42 -8.68 4.73
CA ILE A 287 -15.47 -9.57 5.90
C ILE A 287 -15.09 -10.99 5.48
N ARG A 288 -15.77 -11.53 4.45
CA ARG A 288 -15.50 -12.89 3.96
C ARG A 288 -14.06 -13.07 3.47
N ARG A 289 -13.52 -12.13 2.70
CA ARG A 289 -12.13 -12.18 2.23
C ARG A 289 -11.15 -12.16 3.40
N GLY A 290 -11.38 -11.28 4.37
CA GLY A 290 -10.53 -11.18 5.55
C GLY A 290 -10.59 -12.44 6.41
N LEU A 291 -11.77 -13.01 6.67
CA LEU A 291 -11.90 -14.26 7.43
C LEU A 291 -11.18 -15.44 6.74
N ASN A 292 -11.30 -15.59 5.43
CA ASN A 292 -10.60 -16.64 4.68
C ASN A 292 -9.07 -16.45 4.70
N ALA A 293 -8.58 -15.21 4.59
CA ALA A 293 -7.16 -14.91 4.69
C ALA A 293 -6.62 -15.20 6.10
N LEU A 294 -7.40 -14.87 7.14
CA LEU A 294 -7.03 -15.14 8.53
C LEU A 294 -6.94 -16.65 8.82
N GLU A 295 -7.89 -17.44 8.33
CA GLU A 295 -7.85 -18.90 8.41
C GLU A 295 -6.58 -19.48 7.76
N THR A 296 -6.21 -18.96 6.58
CA THR A 296 -4.97 -19.35 5.89
C THR A 296 -3.74 -19.05 6.74
N SER A 297 -3.68 -17.85 7.34
CA SER A 297 -2.58 -17.42 8.21
C SER A 297 -2.49 -18.27 9.48
N TYR A 298 -3.64 -18.60 10.10
CA TYR A 298 -3.70 -19.49 11.24
C TYR A 298 -3.12 -20.87 10.93
N HIS A 299 -3.54 -21.49 9.82
CA HIS A 299 -3.03 -22.80 9.43
C HIS A 299 -1.52 -22.77 9.11
N ALA A 300 -1.05 -21.74 8.46
CA ALA A 300 0.37 -21.56 8.18
C ALA A 300 1.22 -21.45 9.46
N ASP A 301 0.73 -20.72 10.46
CA ASP A 301 1.39 -20.59 11.76
C ASP A 301 1.43 -21.92 12.53
N GLN A 302 0.32 -22.66 12.54
CA GLN A 302 0.25 -24.01 13.17
C GLN A 302 1.23 -25.02 12.55
N LEU A 303 1.52 -24.90 11.25
CA LEU A 303 2.52 -25.75 10.59
C LEU A 303 3.95 -25.37 10.99
N CYS A 304 4.23 -24.07 11.18
CA CYS A 304 5.54 -23.60 11.62
C CYS A 304 5.84 -23.98 13.08
N THR A 305 4.82 -24.01 13.95
CA THR A 305 4.99 -24.31 15.39
C THR A 305 5.13 -25.81 15.67
N LYS A 306 4.58 -26.69 14.81
CA LYS A 306 4.64 -28.15 15.01
C LYS A 306 5.93 -28.81 14.54
N GLY A 307 6.86 -28.10 13.88
CA GLY A 307 8.10 -28.66 13.34
C GLY A 307 7.88 -29.71 12.25
N PRO A 308 8.88 -30.07 11.45
CA PRO A 308 8.78 -31.23 10.57
C PRO A 308 8.69 -32.50 11.44
N THR A 309 7.56 -33.24 11.32
CA THR A 309 7.38 -34.57 11.88
C THR A 309 8.29 -35.56 11.18
#